data_8c810358923ae9c290fc04b35667bb00
#
_entry.id   8c810358923ae9c290fc04b35667bb00
#
_cell.length_a   1.000
_cell.length_b   1.000
_cell.length_c   1.000
_cell.angle_alpha   90.00
_cell.angle_beta   90.00
_cell.angle_gamma   90.00
#
_symmetry.space_group_name_H-M   'P 1'
#
loop_
_entity.id
_entity.type
_entity.pdbx_description
1 polymer ?
#
loop_
_entity_poly.entity_id
_entity_poly.type
_entity_poly.pdbx_seq_one_letter_code
_entity_poly.pdbx_strand_id
1 'polypeptide(L)'
;MDHTLALIMKSQQGDKEARDTVFKENAGLVYSMAKRFAGRSVEMEDIVQIGSIGLLKAIDRFDISYDVKFSTYAVPMIIGEIRRYLRDDGMLKVSRNLKENCARIYSAREALEKELGREPILEEVAKATELSVDEVVMSMESGAEVESLHKIIYQGDGNDISLMDRLQEKENGQDAACLLYTSPSPRDVEE
;
A
#
# COMPACT_ATOMS: atom_id res chain seq x y z
N MET A 1 5.51 26.46 -31.64
CA MET A 1 4.96 26.13 -30.30
C MET A 1 4.24 24.82 -30.44
N ASP A 2 4.54 23.86 -29.60
CA ASP A 2 3.83 22.57 -29.61
C ASP A 2 2.36 22.79 -29.25
N HIS A 3 1.45 22.17 -30.00
CA HIS A 3 -0.01 22.25 -29.78
C HIS A 3 -0.36 22.05 -28.31
N THR A 4 0.26 21.09 -27.65
CA THR A 4 0.06 20.78 -26.23
C THR A 4 0.42 21.96 -25.31
N LEU A 5 1.50 22.69 -25.59
CA LEU A 5 1.91 23.85 -24.78
C LEU A 5 0.87 24.99 -24.86
N ALA A 6 0.35 25.26 -26.07
CA ALA A 6 -0.70 26.28 -26.27
C ALA A 6 -1.99 25.94 -25.51
N LEU A 7 -2.38 24.65 -25.47
CA LEU A 7 -3.54 24.19 -24.72
C LEU A 7 -3.30 24.27 -23.21
N ILE A 8 -2.08 23.95 -22.72
CA ILE A 8 -1.75 24.08 -21.29
C ILE A 8 -1.83 25.54 -20.86
N MET A 9 -1.35 26.49 -21.67
CA MET A 9 -1.49 27.91 -21.37
C MET A 9 -2.93 28.34 -21.20
N LYS A 10 -3.83 27.91 -22.11
CA LYS A 10 -5.25 28.19 -22.02
C LYS A 10 -5.89 27.54 -20.79
N SER A 11 -5.53 26.29 -20.50
CA SER A 11 -5.98 25.56 -19.29
C SER A 11 -5.62 26.32 -18.01
N GLN A 12 -4.40 26.86 -17.91
CA GLN A 12 -3.95 27.63 -16.74
C GLN A 12 -4.64 28.99 -16.61
N GLN A 13 -5.20 29.51 -17.71
CA GLN A 13 -6.06 30.70 -17.71
C GLN A 13 -7.53 30.41 -17.33
N GLY A 14 -7.87 29.13 -17.05
CA GLY A 14 -9.19 28.72 -16.60
C GLY A 14 -10.07 28.06 -17.70
N ASP A 15 -9.53 27.80 -18.88
CA ASP A 15 -10.24 27.13 -19.95
C ASP A 15 -10.34 25.61 -19.64
N LYS A 16 -11.55 25.15 -19.29
CA LYS A 16 -11.84 23.75 -18.96
C LYS A 16 -11.77 22.84 -20.19
N GLU A 17 -12.18 23.33 -21.37
CA GLU A 17 -12.16 22.51 -22.59
C GLU A 17 -10.72 22.23 -23.03
N ALA A 18 -9.85 23.22 -22.92
CA ALA A 18 -8.43 23.05 -23.18
C ALA A 18 -7.80 22.04 -22.19
N ARG A 19 -8.17 22.11 -20.92
CA ARG A 19 -7.72 21.16 -19.88
C ARG A 19 -8.14 19.72 -20.19
N ASP A 20 -9.39 19.52 -20.54
CA ASP A 20 -9.95 18.20 -20.88
C ASP A 20 -9.28 17.64 -22.15
N THR A 21 -8.97 18.49 -23.11
CA THR A 21 -8.28 18.08 -24.33
C THR A 21 -6.86 17.61 -24.04
N VAL A 22 -6.08 18.38 -23.28
CA VAL A 22 -4.72 17.99 -22.86
C VAL A 22 -4.76 16.68 -22.06
N PHE A 23 -5.72 16.54 -21.16
CA PHE A 23 -5.89 15.32 -20.39
C PHE A 23 -6.15 14.10 -21.28
N LYS A 24 -7.10 14.18 -22.22
CA LYS A 24 -7.44 13.09 -23.14
C LYS A 24 -6.26 12.69 -24.02
N GLU A 25 -5.53 13.66 -24.57
CA GLU A 25 -4.35 13.41 -25.41
C GLU A 25 -3.23 12.70 -24.64
N ASN A 26 -3.11 12.95 -23.34
CA ASN A 26 -2.04 12.41 -22.49
C ASN A 26 -2.48 11.27 -21.56
N ALA A 27 -3.76 10.85 -21.62
CA ALA A 27 -4.28 9.75 -20.80
C ALA A 27 -3.51 8.44 -21.00
N GLY A 28 -2.97 8.18 -22.19
CA GLY A 28 -2.11 7.04 -22.48
C GLY A 28 -0.86 6.95 -21.59
N LEU A 29 -0.31 8.09 -21.14
CA LEU A 29 0.81 8.11 -20.18
C LEU A 29 0.39 7.54 -18.83
N VAL A 30 -0.83 7.87 -18.36
CA VAL A 30 -1.36 7.36 -17.11
C VAL A 30 -1.47 5.84 -17.14
N TYR A 31 -2.10 5.30 -18.19
CA TYR A 31 -2.24 3.84 -18.36
C TYR A 31 -0.90 3.12 -18.44
N SER A 32 0.06 3.70 -19.18
CA SER A 32 1.40 3.15 -19.31
C SER A 32 2.13 3.09 -17.97
N MET A 33 1.98 4.13 -17.14
CA MET A 33 2.59 4.18 -15.81
C MET A 33 1.85 3.28 -14.81
N ALA A 34 0.51 3.26 -14.84
CA ALA A 34 -0.32 2.42 -13.98
C ALA A 34 -0.01 0.92 -14.14
N LYS A 35 0.21 0.45 -15.36
CA LYS A 35 0.60 -0.95 -15.64
C LYS A 35 1.86 -1.39 -14.89
N ARG A 36 2.78 -0.49 -14.56
CA ARG A 36 4.01 -0.81 -13.82
C ARG A 36 3.74 -1.12 -12.34
N PHE A 37 2.55 -0.78 -11.86
CA PHE A 37 2.10 -1.01 -10.49
C PHE A 37 1.03 -2.11 -10.39
N ALA A 38 0.71 -2.77 -11.51
CA ALA A 38 -0.20 -3.91 -11.55
C ALA A 38 0.32 -5.08 -10.68
N GLY A 39 -0.59 -5.87 -10.12
CA GLY A 39 -0.24 -7.04 -9.28
C GLY A 39 -0.05 -6.72 -7.80
N ARG A 40 -0.40 -5.51 -7.37
CA ARG A 40 -0.51 -5.14 -5.95
C ARG A 40 -1.95 -5.32 -5.47
N SER A 41 -2.17 -5.22 -4.15
CA SER A 41 -3.48 -5.37 -3.50
C SER A 41 -4.52 -4.29 -3.88
N VAL A 42 -4.21 -3.39 -4.80
CA VAL A 42 -5.05 -2.28 -5.26
C VAL A 42 -5.55 -2.56 -6.67
N GLU A 43 -6.82 -2.25 -6.92
CA GLU A 43 -7.43 -2.41 -8.24
C GLU A 43 -6.78 -1.47 -9.27
N MET A 44 -6.66 -1.97 -10.51
CA MET A 44 -6.03 -1.21 -11.60
C MET A 44 -6.76 0.11 -11.88
N GLU A 45 -8.08 0.11 -11.71
CA GLU A 45 -8.92 1.28 -11.94
C GLU A 45 -8.58 2.40 -10.96
N ASP A 46 -8.38 2.06 -9.67
CA ASP A 46 -7.98 3.03 -8.65
C ASP A 46 -6.60 3.63 -8.95
N ILE A 47 -5.64 2.78 -9.34
CA ILE A 47 -4.30 3.25 -9.73
C ILE A 47 -4.38 4.22 -10.91
N VAL A 48 -5.24 3.95 -11.91
CA VAL A 48 -5.48 4.84 -13.05
C VAL A 48 -6.13 6.15 -12.60
N GLN A 49 -7.11 6.12 -11.69
CA GLN A 49 -7.73 7.34 -11.16
C GLN A 49 -6.73 8.21 -10.40
N ILE A 50 -5.91 7.62 -9.55
CA ILE A 50 -4.86 8.33 -8.83
C ILE A 50 -3.81 8.89 -9.79
N GLY A 51 -3.39 8.10 -10.79
CA GLY A 51 -2.51 8.57 -11.85
C GLY A 51 -3.09 9.74 -12.65
N SER A 52 -4.40 9.72 -12.89
CA SER A 52 -5.14 10.80 -13.55
C SER A 52 -5.10 12.10 -12.73
N ILE A 53 -5.23 12.01 -11.40
CA ILE A 53 -5.04 13.15 -10.50
C ILE A 53 -3.60 13.71 -10.64
N GLY A 54 -2.60 12.81 -10.73
CA GLY A 54 -1.21 13.20 -10.97
C GLY A 54 -1.02 13.95 -12.29
N LEU A 55 -1.67 13.50 -13.36
CA LEU A 55 -1.64 14.17 -14.66
C LEU A 55 -2.30 15.54 -14.61
N LEU A 56 -3.47 15.67 -13.96
CA LEU A 56 -4.15 16.97 -13.80
C LEU A 56 -3.27 17.96 -13.02
N LYS A 57 -2.64 17.52 -11.93
CA LYS A 57 -1.69 18.36 -11.19
C LYS A 57 -0.49 18.77 -12.04
N ALA A 58 -0.04 17.90 -12.95
CA ALA A 58 1.03 18.22 -13.87
C ALA A 58 0.62 19.31 -14.88
N ILE A 59 -0.62 19.24 -15.42
CA ILE A 59 -1.16 20.26 -16.33
C ILE A 59 -1.24 21.61 -15.64
N ASP A 60 -1.76 21.63 -14.40
CA ASP A 60 -1.98 22.87 -13.64
C ASP A 60 -0.66 23.56 -13.21
N ARG A 61 0.40 22.78 -12.98
CA ARG A 61 1.67 23.26 -12.41
C ARG A 61 2.83 23.31 -13.41
N PHE A 62 2.60 22.91 -14.66
CA PHE A 62 3.66 22.93 -15.66
C PHE A 62 4.12 24.35 -15.96
N ASP A 63 5.41 24.60 -15.79
CA ASP A 63 5.99 25.88 -16.15
C ASP A 63 6.52 25.82 -17.58
N ILE A 64 5.92 26.64 -18.44
CA ILE A 64 6.19 26.71 -19.88
C ILE A 64 7.54 27.36 -20.19
N SER A 65 8.13 28.06 -19.21
CA SER A 65 9.44 28.70 -19.38
C SER A 65 10.58 27.67 -19.53
N TYR A 66 10.38 26.44 -19.04
CA TYR A 66 11.34 25.37 -19.21
C TYR A 66 11.25 24.76 -20.61
N ASP A 67 12.39 24.66 -21.28
CA ASP A 67 12.50 24.01 -22.59
C ASP A 67 12.53 22.48 -22.46
N VAL A 68 11.45 21.92 -21.90
CA VAL A 68 11.29 20.48 -21.71
C VAL A 68 9.93 20.02 -22.21
N LYS A 69 9.86 18.79 -22.73
CA LYS A 69 8.59 18.20 -23.14
C LYS A 69 7.68 17.99 -21.95
N PHE A 70 6.39 18.28 -22.11
CA PHE A 70 5.38 18.07 -21.06
C PHE A 70 5.41 16.66 -20.47
N SER A 71 5.59 15.63 -21.29
CA SER A 71 5.67 14.23 -20.84
C SER A 71 6.81 13.98 -19.84
N THR A 72 7.94 14.67 -20.00
CA THR A 72 9.09 14.55 -19.09
C THR A 72 8.75 15.04 -17.67
N TYR A 73 7.88 16.05 -17.58
CA TYR A 73 7.39 16.56 -16.30
C TYR A 73 6.20 15.76 -15.76
N ALA A 74 5.27 15.35 -16.62
CA ALA A 74 4.05 14.65 -16.24
C ALA A 74 4.32 13.24 -15.68
N VAL A 75 5.25 12.47 -16.26
CA VAL A 75 5.54 11.10 -15.84
C VAL A 75 5.98 11.01 -14.37
N PRO A 76 6.96 11.79 -13.88
CA PRO A 76 7.31 11.81 -12.45
C PRO A 76 6.17 12.20 -11.55
N MET A 77 5.30 13.14 -11.97
CA MET A 77 4.14 13.59 -11.20
C MET A 77 3.10 12.46 -11.06
N ILE A 78 2.79 11.76 -12.15
CA ILE A 78 1.89 10.60 -12.15
C ILE A 78 2.43 9.50 -11.22
N ILE A 79 3.69 9.12 -11.38
CA ILE A 79 4.33 8.10 -10.56
C ILE A 79 4.37 8.52 -9.08
N GLY A 80 4.64 9.80 -8.81
CA GLY A 80 4.67 10.36 -7.46
C GLY A 80 3.35 10.22 -6.73
N GLU A 81 2.23 10.54 -7.39
CA GLU A 81 0.88 10.40 -6.80
C GLU A 81 0.50 8.93 -6.58
N ILE A 82 0.80 8.05 -7.54
CA ILE A 82 0.56 6.60 -7.39
C ILE A 82 1.36 6.04 -6.21
N ARG A 83 2.66 6.36 -6.11
CA ARG A 83 3.51 5.90 -4.99
C ARG A 83 3.04 6.45 -3.65
N ARG A 84 2.58 7.70 -3.62
CA ARG A 84 2.04 8.31 -2.42
C ARG A 84 0.79 7.57 -1.96
N TYR A 85 -0.15 7.32 -2.86
CA TYR A 85 -1.36 6.56 -2.58
C TYR A 85 -1.03 5.17 -2.04
N LEU A 86 -0.24 4.36 -2.77
CA LEU A 86 0.16 3.02 -2.35
C LEU A 86 0.88 2.97 -0.99
N ARG A 87 1.60 4.04 -0.64
CA ARG A 87 2.23 4.14 0.68
C ARG A 87 1.20 4.42 1.77
N ASP A 88 0.23 5.29 1.49
CA ASP A 88 -0.74 5.78 2.48
C ASP A 88 -1.98 4.87 2.55
N ASP A 89 -2.22 4.05 1.51
CA ASP A 89 -3.28 3.06 1.42
C ASP A 89 -2.84 1.75 2.08
N GLY A 90 -3.43 1.45 3.21
CA GLY A 90 -3.19 0.22 3.97
C GLY A 90 -4.20 0.08 5.10
N MET A 91 -4.69 -1.16 5.34
CA MET A 91 -5.63 -1.45 6.43
C MET A 91 -5.07 -1.02 7.79
N LEU A 92 -3.77 -1.17 7.99
CA LEU A 92 -3.06 -0.74 9.18
C LEU A 92 -2.25 0.52 8.90
N LYS A 93 -2.41 1.52 9.78
CA LYS A 93 -1.63 2.76 9.71
C LYS A 93 -0.23 2.53 10.29
N VAL A 94 0.75 2.32 9.43
CA VAL A 94 2.15 2.17 9.79
C VAL A 94 2.88 3.50 9.60
N SER A 95 3.84 3.80 10.49
CA SER A 95 4.66 5.02 10.38
C SER A 95 5.47 5.03 9.08
N ARG A 96 5.73 6.24 8.56
CA ARG A 96 6.48 6.40 7.32
C ARG A 96 7.89 5.80 7.41
N ASN A 97 8.57 6.02 8.53
CA ASN A 97 9.93 5.51 8.75
C ASN A 97 9.97 3.98 8.70
N LEU A 98 9.00 3.29 9.31
CA LEU A 98 8.93 1.83 9.27
C LEU A 98 8.70 1.30 7.85
N LYS A 99 7.82 1.94 7.06
CA LYS A 99 7.60 1.57 5.65
C LYS A 99 8.86 1.80 4.78
N GLU A 100 9.58 2.90 5.01
CA GLU A 100 10.83 3.20 4.31
C GLU A 100 11.94 2.21 4.72
N ASN A 101 12.07 1.92 6.00
CA ASN A 101 13.02 0.91 6.49
C ASN A 101 12.68 -0.48 5.96
N CYS A 102 11.41 -0.87 5.95
CA CYS A 102 10.96 -2.12 5.38
C CYS A 102 11.40 -2.25 3.90
N ALA A 103 11.19 -1.23 3.08
CA ALA A 103 11.62 -1.23 1.68
C ALA A 103 13.15 -1.34 1.54
N ARG A 104 13.93 -0.64 2.40
CA ARG A 104 15.40 -0.75 2.43
C ARG A 104 15.86 -2.15 2.81
N ILE A 105 15.22 -2.75 3.80
CA ILE A 105 15.52 -4.11 4.29
C ILE A 105 15.28 -5.14 3.18
N TYR A 106 14.14 -5.09 2.48
CA TYR A 106 13.86 -6.00 1.37
C TYR A 106 14.89 -5.87 0.23
N SER A 107 15.25 -4.62 -0.13
CA SER A 107 16.25 -4.37 -1.16
C SER A 107 17.64 -4.87 -0.76
N ALA A 108 18.04 -4.66 0.50
CA ALA A 108 19.31 -5.13 1.04
C ALA A 108 19.35 -6.68 1.11
N ARG A 109 18.24 -7.31 1.55
CA ARG A 109 18.11 -8.76 1.60
C ARG A 109 18.28 -9.39 0.21
N GLU A 110 17.62 -8.84 -0.80
CA GLU A 110 17.72 -9.32 -2.19
C GLU A 110 19.14 -9.17 -2.75
N ALA A 111 19.82 -8.06 -2.42
CA ALA A 111 21.20 -7.83 -2.83
C ALA A 111 22.17 -8.82 -2.14
N LEU A 112 22.04 -9.00 -0.83
CA LEU A 112 22.86 -9.94 -0.05
C LEU A 112 22.61 -11.40 -0.46
N GLU A 113 21.37 -11.77 -0.76
CA GLU A 113 21.03 -13.12 -1.23
C GLU A 113 21.73 -13.44 -2.57
N LYS A 114 21.78 -12.47 -3.50
CA LYS A 114 22.52 -12.63 -4.76
C LYS A 114 24.03 -12.72 -4.55
N GLU A 115 24.58 -12.00 -3.57
CA GLU A 115 26.01 -11.99 -3.28
C GLU A 115 26.47 -13.24 -2.51
N LEU A 116 25.71 -13.65 -1.49
CA LEU A 116 26.04 -14.76 -0.61
C LEU A 116 25.61 -16.13 -1.18
N GLY A 117 24.69 -16.16 -2.14
CA GLY A 117 24.09 -17.40 -2.66
C GLY A 117 23.25 -18.16 -1.64
N ARG A 118 22.91 -17.56 -0.50
CA ARG A 118 22.04 -18.05 0.57
C ARG A 118 21.20 -16.94 1.16
N GLU A 119 20.18 -17.32 1.90
CA GLU A 119 19.38 -16.35 2.67
C GLU A 119 20.26 -15.67 3.75
N PRO A 120 20.28 -14.31 3.79
CA PRO A 120 21.06 -13.56 4.79
C PRO A 120 20.40 -13.66 6.16
N ILE A 121 21.23 -13.69 7.22
CA ILE A 121 20.77 -13.62 8.60
C ILE A 121 20.45 -12.16 8.98
N LEU A 122 19.61 -12.00 10.01
CA LEU A 122 19.15 -10.67 10.47
C LEU A 122 20.30 -9.70 10.78
N GLU A 123 21.38 -10.20 11.34
CA GLU A 123 22.57 -9.39 11.66
C GLU A 123 23.29 -8.86 10.40
N GLU A 124 23.33 -9.65 9.33
CA GLU A 124 23.92 -9.21 8.05
C GLU A 124 23.05 -8.13 7.40
N VAL A 125 21.73 -8.29 7.46
CA VAL A 125 20.77 -7.28 6.96
C VAL A 125 20.85 -6.01 7.80
N ALA A 126 20.90 -6.11 9.12
CA ALA A 126 21.04 -5.00 10.05
C ALA A 126 22.32 -4.18 9.75
N LYS A 127 23.44 -4.87 9.54
CA LYS A 127 24.72 -4.26 9.18
C LYS A 127 24.67 -3.56 7.80
N ALA A 128 24.03 -4.17 6.81
CA ALA A 128 23.91 -3.61 5.46
C ALA A 128 22.98 -2.39 5.41
N THR A 129 21.97 -2.34 6.28
CA THR A 129 21.00 -1.24 6.36
C THR A 129 21.34 -0.17 7.37
N GLU A 130 22.40 -0.37 8.19
CA GLU A 130 22.78 0.50 9.31
C GLU A 130 21.66 0.68 10.35
N LEU A 131 20.83 -0.37 10.53
CA LEU A 131 19.76 -0.42 11.52
C LEU A 131 20.10 -1.40 12.63
N SER A 132 19.50 -1.21 13.81
CA SER A 132 19.57 -2.23 14.86
C SER A 132 18.75 -3.47 14.48
N VAL A 133 19.07 -4.63 15.06
CA VAL A 133 18.34 -5.89 14.80
C VAL A 133 16.87 -5.74 15.18
N ASP A 134 16.58 -5.04 16.28
CA ASP A 134 15.21 -4.79 16.75
C ASP A 134 14.42 -3.93 15.75
N GLU A 135 15.05 -2.89 15.16
CA GLU A 135 14.44 -2.07 14.12
C GLU A 135 14.19 -2.87 12.84
N VAL A 136 15.07 -3.79 12.48
CA VAL A 136 14.87 -4.70 11.34
C VAL A 136 13.66 -5.58 11.58
N VAL A 137 13.55 -6.23 12.74
CA VAL A 137 12.42 -7.10 13.10
C VAL A 137 11.11 -6.31 13.10
N MET A 138 11.07 -5.17 13.81
CA MET A 138 9.88 -4.31 13.87
C MET A 138 9.43 -3.83 12.48
N SER A 139 10.40 -3.47 11.62
CA SER A 139 10.09 -3.01 10.26
C SER A 139 9.55 -4.15 9.39
N MET A 140 10.09 -5.37 9.52
CA MET A 140 9.60 -6.54 8.79
C MET A 140 8.20 -6.94 9.25
N GLU A 141 7.93 -6.96 10.56
CA GLU A 141 6.59 -7.24 11.11
C GLU A 141 5.56 -6.20 10.66
N SER A 142 5.96 -4.93 10.61
CA SER A 142 5.08 -3.85 10.14
C SER A 142 4.73 -3.92 8.66
N GLY A 143 5.53 -4.61 7.86
CA GLY A 143 5.32 -4.85 6.43
C GLY A 143 4.49 -6.09 6.12
N ALA A 144 4.09 -6.87 7.13
CA ALA A 144 3.27 -8.05 6.93
C ALA A 144 1.88 -7.65 6.41
N GLU A 145 1.42 -8.36 5.38
CA GLU A 145 0.07 -8.17 4.83
C GLU A 145 -0.98 -8.71 5.80
N VAL A 146 -2.11 -8.01 5.86
CA VAL A 146 -3.27 -8.46 6.64
C VAL A 146 -3.94 -9.61 5.90
N GLU A 147 -4.07 -10.75 6.55
CA GLU A 147 -4.75 -11.91 5.96
C GLU A 147 -6.26 -11.86 6.21
N SER A 148 -7.03 -12.38 5.25
CA SER A 148 -8.48 -12.52 5.39
C SER A 148 -8.83 -13.66 6.35
N LEU A 149 -9.75 -13.40 7.29
CA LEU A 149 -10.28 -14.45 8.17
C LEU A 149 -11.01 -15.56 7.41
N HIS A 150 -11.52 -15.26 6.21
CA HIS A 150 -12.19 -16.23 5.34
C HIS A 150 -11.21 -16.98 4.42
N LYS A 151 -9.90 -16.75 4.57
CA LYS A 151 -8.89 -17.50 3.83
C LYS A 151 -9.00 -18.99 4.17
N ILE A 152 -9.18 -19.82 3.14
CA ILE A 152 -9.21 -21.28 3.29
C ILE A 152 -7.79 -21.75 3.59
N ILE A 153 -7.58 -22.41 4.74
CA ILE A 153 -6.27 -22.93 5.16
C ILE A 153 -6.13 -24.39 4.74
N TYR A 154 -7.22 -25.13 4.77
CA TYR A 154 -7.24 -26.55 4.44
C TYR A 154 -8.43 -26.85 3.54
N GLN A 155 -8.13 -27.46 2.41
CA GLN A 155 -9.11 -27.94 1.44
C GLN A 155 -9.10 -29.48 1.51
N GLY A 156 -10.08 -30.06 2.20
CA GLY A 156 -10.21 -31.52 2.35
C GLY A 156 -11.49 -32.02 1.71
N ASP A 157 -11.60 -33.36 1.58
CA ASP A 157 -12.80 -34.03 1.04
C ASP A 157 -14.05 -33.72 1.89
N GLY A 158 -14.70 -32.60 1.61
CA GLY A 158 -16.03 -32.26 2.10
C GLY A 158 -16.18 -31.05 3.04
N ASN A 159 -15.10 -30.52 3.63
CA ASN A 159 -15.18 -29.30 4.45
C ASN A 159 -13.95 -28.43 4.27
N ASP A 160 -14.15 -27.25 3.74
CA ASP A 160 -13.13 -26.20 3.70
C ASP A 160 -13.02 -25.55 5.08
N ILE A 161 -11.81 -25.54 5.66
CA ILE A 161 -11.54 -24.93 6.96
C ILE A 161 -10.98 -23.53 6.71
N SER A 162 -11.67 -22.51 7.21
CA SER A 162 -11.23 -21.11 7.14
C SER A 162 -10.26 -20.76 8.28
N LEU A 163 -9.51 -19.67 8.14
CA LEU A 163 -8.67 -19.13 9.21
C LEU A 163 -9.50 -18.83 10.46
N MET A 164 -10.74 -18.35 10.29
CA MET A 164 -11.67 -18.03 11.37
C MET A 164 -12.00 -19.26 12.23
N ASP A 165 -12.16 -20.44 11.62
CA ASP A 165 -12.50 -21.69 12.31
C ASP A 165 -11.33 -22.21 13.19
N ARG A 166 -10.10 -21.74 12.91
CA ARG A 166 -8.89 -22.11 13.66
C ARG A 166 -8.51 -21.13 14.77
N LEU A 167 -9.08 -19.92 14.76
CA LEU A 167 -8.85 -18.96 15.83
C LEU A 167 -9.57 -19.41 17.08
N GLN A 168 -8.79 -19.86 18.06
CA GLN A 168 -9.34 -20.17 19.39
C GLN A 168 -9.61 -18.86 20.14
N GLU A 169 -10.79 -18.73 20.70
CA GLU A 169 -11.03 -17.72 21.73
C GLU A 169 -10.11 -17.98 22.93
N LYS A 170 -9.28 -17.02 23.28
CA LYS A 170 -8.63 -17.03 24.59
C LYS A 170 -9.75 -16.99 25.63
N GLU A 171 -9.68 -17.90 26.62
CA GLU A 171 -10.62 -18.11 27.72
C GLU A 171 -11.55 -16.91 27.95
N ASN A 172 -12.82 -17.13 27.60
CA ASN A 172 -13.78 -16.03 27.59
C ASN A 172 -14.21 -15.74 29.02
N GLY A 173 -13.93 -14.52 29.45
CA GLY A 173 -14.59 -13.95 30.61
C GLY A 173 -16.11 -13.95 30.52
N GLN A 174 -16.71 -14.22 29.33
CA GLN A 174 -18.15 -14.37 29.12
C GLN A 174 -18.69 -15.69 29.72
N ASP A 175 -17.98 -16.80 29.52
CA ASP A 175 -18.40 -18.09 30.14
C ASP A 175 -18.25 -18.03 31.64
N ALA A 176 -17.17 -17.43 32.16
CA ALA A 176 -16.99 -17.20 33.59
C ALA A 176 -18.03 -16.23 34.16
N ALA A 177 -18.39 -15.17 33.42
CA ALA A 177 -19.46 -14.25 33.82
C ALA A 177 -20.82 -14.91 33.78
N CYS A 178 -21.11 -15.76 32.79
CA CYS A 178 -22.37 -16.51 32.70
C CYS A 178 -22.50 -17.50 33.83
N LEU A 179 -21.44 -18.22 34.19
CA LEU A 179 -21.40 -19.13 35.35
C LEU A 179 -21.60 -18.39 36.67
N LEU A 180 -21.05 -17.17 36.83
CA LEU A 180 -21.27 -16.34 38.00
C LEU A 180 -22.74 -15.91 38.17
N TYR A 181 -23.46 -15.66 37.08
CA TYR A 181 -24.89 -15.30 37.11
C TYR A 181 -25.83 -16.53 37.24
N THR A 182 -25.36 -17.70 36.83
CA THR A 182 -26.16 -18.95 36.89
C THR A 182 -25.86 -19.81 38.12
N SER A 183 -24.76 -19.55 38.83
CA SER A 183 -24.49 -20.24 40.10
C SER A 183 -25.40 -19.69 41.20
N PRO A 184 -26.05 -20.57 42.03
CA PRO A 184 -26.91 -20.12 43.11
C PRO A 184 -26.12 -19.22 44.08
N SER A 185 -26.72 -18.12 44.47
CA SER A 185 -26.16 -17.24 45.49
C SER A 185 -25.98 -18.02 46.81
N PRO A 186 -24.93 -17.73 47.59
CA PRO A 186 -24.78 -18.33 48.92
C PRO A 186 -26.00 -18.16 49.83
N ARG A 187 -26.86 -17.18 49.53
CA ARG A 187 -28.14 -16.95 50.24
C ARG A 187 -29.27 -17.91 49.81
N ASP A 188 -29.17 -18.48 48.59
CA ASP A 188 -30.16 -19.38 48.05
C ASP A 188 -29.94 -20.84 48.50
N VAL A 189 -28.83 -21.11 49.21
CA VAL A 189 -28.45 -22.44 49.69
C VAL A 189 -28.82 -22.63 51.19
N GLU A 190 -29.32 -21.59 51.87
CA GLU A 190 -29.68 -21.62 53.30
C GLU A 190 -31.21 -21.80 53.56
N GLU A 191 -32.01 -22.29 52.60
CA GLU A 191 -33.38 -22.71 52.81
C GLU A 191 -33.55 -24.23 52.72
#